data_050e266b5b559c0298a7111e36f8c7d7
#
_entry.id   050e266b5b559c0298a7111e36f8c7d7
#
_cell.length_a   1.000
_cell.length_b   1.000
_cell.length_c   1.000
_cell.angle_alpha   90.00
_cell.angle_beta   90.00
_cell.angle_gamma   90.00
#
_symmetry.space_group_name_H-M   'P 1'
#
loop_
_entity.id
_entity.type
_entity.pdbx_description
1 polymer ?
#
loop_
_entity_poly.entity_id
_entity_poly.type
_entity_poly.pdbx_seq_one_letter_code
_entity_poly.pdbx_strand_id
1 'polypeptide(L)'
;EQVLFEKGAITRSEYDRQMTQCTSTLQQVSAAQARADMINKSVSDGLVRAPFDGQVTEKSVAPGEWVAPGRTLFTLVDDDPLRIELSVPEAAVRAIQNDQKVELTAVAQPGKTYSAKVTRIGGEINKSRALIVEATLDPQSDLVPGMFAEAHVTIGQTPRPVVPAEAIAQRGKLSHVPGATLYLQAV
;
A
#
# COMPACT_ATOMS: atom_id res chain seq x y z
N GLU A 1 -50.76 13.50 29.99
CA GLU A 1 -51.14 14.92 29.76
C GLU A 1 -52.01 15.05 28.50
N GLN A 2 -51.68 14.42 27.41
CA GLN A 2 -52.52 14.39 26.19
C GLN A 2 -53.94 13.89 26.50
N VAL A 3 -54.05 12.82 27.30
CA VAL A 3 -55.36 12.26 27.73
C VAL A 3 -56.12 13.22 28.64
N LEU A 4 -55.46 14.04 29.45
CA LEU A 4 -56.11 15.04 30.31
C LEU A 4 -56.61 16.22 29.51
N PHE A 5 -55.89 16.62 28.45
CA PHE A 5 -56.36 17.65 27.53
C PHE A 5 -57.57 17.19 26.72
N GLU A 6 -57.54 15.97 26.18
CA GLU A 6 -58.66 15.37 25.46
C GLU A 6 -59.92 15.22 26.32
N LYS A 7 -59.78 15.03 27.63
CA LYS A 7 -60.86 14.98 28.62
C LYS A 7 -61.32 16.36 29.12
N GLY A 8 -60.72 17.44 28.63
CA GLY A 8 -61.04 18.81 29.05
C GLY A 8 -60.62 19.19 30.47
N ALA A 9 -59.73 18.42 31.07
CA ALA A 9 -59.23 18.62 32.46
C ALA A 9 -58.17 19.72 32.56
N ILE A 10 -57.52 20.10 31.44
CA ILE A 10 -56.50 21.17 31.38
C ILE A 10 -56.82 22.07 30.17
N THR A 11 -56.46 23.34 30.25
CA THR A 11 -56.60 24.30 29.16
C THR A 11 -55.55 24.09 28.09
N ARG A 12 -55.83 24.50 26.85
CA ARG A 12 -54.85 24.42 25.76
C ARG A 12 -53.57 25.16 26.07
N SER A 13 -53.66 26.29 26.71
CA SER A 13 -52.49 27.09 27.12
C SER A 13 -51.58 26.37 28.14
N GLU A 14 -52.19 25.63 29.07
CA GLU A 14 -51.44 24.79 30.02
C GLU A 14 -50.77 23.61 29.34
N TYR A 15 -51.50 22.94 28.44
CA TYR A 15 -50.93 21.86 27.64
C TYR A 15 -49.71 22.33 26.82
N ASP A 16 -49.88 23.43 26.07
CA ASP A 16 -48.80 23.98 25.22
C ASP A 16 -47.59 24.41 26.06
N ARG A 17 -47.80 24.99 27.26
CA ARG A 17 -46.71 25.35 28.19
C ARG A 17 -45.96 24.12 28.68
N GLN A 18 -46.66 23.06 29.06
CA GLN A 18 -46.04 21.83 29.54
C GLN A 18 -45.29 21.09 28.43
N MET A 19 -45.84 21.06 27.21
CA MET A 19 -45.18 20.51 26.04
C MET A 19 -43.87 21.28 25.71
N THR A 20 -43.95 22.62 25.75
CA THR A 20 -42.77 23.46 25.53
C THR A 20 -41.71 23.21 26.60
N GLN A 21 -42.12 23.12 27.86
CA GLN A 21 -41.21 22.81 28.97
C GLN A 21 -40.56 21.42 28.82
N CYS A 22 -41.37 20.42 28.47
CA CYS A 22 -40.87 19.07 28.23
C CYS A 22 -39.84 19.03 27.07
N THR A 23 -40.19 19.68 25.96
CA THR A 23 -39.29 19.77 24.80
C THR A 23 -37.98 20.50 25.14
N SER A 24 -38.08 21.63 25.86
CA SER A 24 -36.91 22.38 26.32
C SER A 24 -36.01 21.52 27.23
N THR A 25 -36.63 20.79 28.16
CA THR A 25 -35.86 19.89 29.06
C THR A 25 -35.18 18.76 28.28
N LEU A 26 -35.85 18.14 27.31
CA LEU A 26 -35.27 17.12 26.45
C LEU A 26 -34.09 17.67 25.61
N GLN A 27 -34.23 18.90 25.10
CA GLN A 27 -33.12 19.56 24.40
C GLN A 27 -31.93 19.84 25.31
N GLN A 28 -32.15 20.24 26.56
CA GLN A 28 -31.10 20.44 27.57
C GLN A 28 -30.37 19.13 27.90
N VAL A 29 -31.11 18.03 28.05
CA VAL A 29 -30.51 16.68 28.26
C VAL A 29 -29.68 16.28 27.08
N SER A 30 -30.18 16.44 25.85
CA SER A 30 -29.45 16.14 24.62
C SER A 30 -28.16 16.98 24.51
N ALA A 31 -28.23 18.27 24.83
CA ALA A 31 -27.06 19.14 24.83
C ALA A 31 -26.02 18.75 25.91
N ALA A 32 -26.49 18.34 27.10
CA ALA A 32 -25.62 17.86 28.16
C ALA A 32 -24.93 16.53 27.76
N GLN A 33 -25.68 15.62 27.14
CA GLN A 33 -25.14 14.37 26.63
C GLN A 33 -24.07 14.61 25.54
N ALA A 34 -24.34 15.48 24.58
CA ALA A 34 -23.37 15.82 23.54
C ALA A 34 -22.08 16.41 24.13
N ARG A 35 -22.16 17.23 25.18
CA ARG A 35 -20.96 17.74 25.88
C ARG A 35 -20.18 16.62 26.57
N ALA A 36 -20.88 15.69 27.23
CA ALA A 36 -20.24 14.54 27.86
C ALA A 36 -19.53 13.65 26.82
N ASP A 37 -20.16 13.42 25.67
CA ASP A 37 -19.58 12.64 24.57
C ASP A 37 -18.34 13.33 23.98
N MET A 38 -18.35 14.65 23.84
CA MET A 38 -17.17 15.42 23.42
C MET A 38 -16.01 15.28 24.40
N ILE A 39 -16.28 15.33 25.71
CA ILE A 39 -15.25 15.16 26.75
C ILE A 39 -14.70 13.74 26.70
N ASN A 40 -15.57 12.75 26.64
CA ASN A 40 -15.17 11.34 26.55
C ASN A 40 -14.30 11.07 25.29
N LYS A 41 -14.66 11.68 24.17
CA LYS A 41 -13.85 11.61 22.96
C LYS A 41 -12.47 12.23 23.17
N SER A 42 -12.39 13.42 23.78
CA SER A 42 -11.10 14.08 24.06
C SER A 42 -10.20 13.24 24.98
N VAL A 43 -10.77 12.56 25.96
CA VAL A 43 -10.04 11.62 26.84
C VAL A 43 -9.55 10.40 26.03
N SER A 44 -10.40 9.86 25.16
CA SER A 44 -10.04 8.73 24.29
C SER A 44 -8.94 9.10 23.31
N ASP A 45 -8.99 10.30 22.74
CA ASP A 45 -7.98 10.82 21.78
C ASP A 45 -6.61 11.07 22.48
N GLY A 46 -6.60 11.14 23.80
CA GLY A 46 -5.36 11.19 24.60
C GLY A 46 -4.56 9.88 24.62
N LEU A 47 -5.17 8.76 24.17
CA LEU A 47 -4.50 7.48 24.07
C LEU A 47 -4.25 7.14 22.59
N VAL A 48 -3.05 7.45 22.12
CA VAL A 48 -2.63 7.15 20.74
C VAL A 48 -2.20 5.68 20.64
N ARG A 49 -2.84 4.94 19.75
CA ARG A 49 -2.55 3.52 19.48
C ARG A 49 -2.03 3.33 18.07
N ALA A 50 -1.13 2.35 17.90
CA ALA A 50 -0.72 1.90 16.58
C ALA A 50 -1.93 1.34 15.83
N PRO A 51 -2.18 1.73 14.56
CA PRO A 51 -3.29 1.22 13.75
C PRO A 51 -3.03 -0.17 13.16
N PHE A 52 -1.77 -0.60 13.12
CA PHE A 52 -1.31 -1.90 12.61
C PHE A 52 -0.04 -2.33 13.34
N ASP A 53 0.33 -3.59 13.21
CA ASP A 53 1.58 -4.12 13.72
C ASP A 53 2.75 -3.66 12.84
N GLY A 54 3.90 -3.30 13.45
CA GLY A 54 5.04 -2.79 12.70
C GLY A 54 6.12 -2.22 13.60
N GLN A 55 7.15 -1.63 13.00
CA GLN A 55 8.28 -1.04 13.71
C GLN A 55 8.19 0.49 13.77
N VAL A 56 8.46 1.05 14.95
CA VAL A 56 8.61 2.50 15.11
C VAL A 56 9.99 2.91 14.58
N THR A 57 10.00 3.65 13.48
CA THR A 57 11.24 4.12 12.84
C THR A 57 11.68 5.49 13.37
N GLU A 58 10.74 6.31 13.79
CA GLU A 58 11.03 7.64 14.31
C GLU A 58 10.11 7.98 15.50
N LYS A 59 10.70 8.55 16.52
CA LYS A 59 9.99 9.13 17.67
C LYS A 59 10.26 10.63 17.73
N SER A 60 9.25 11.45 17.41
CA SER A 60 9.37 12.91 17.30
C SER A 60 8.91 13.66 18.56
N VAL A 61 8.74 12.97 19.67
CA VAL A 61 8.20 13.52 20.93
C VAL A 61 8.95 12.97 22.15
N ALA A 62 9.12 13.80 23.17
CA ALA A 62 9.72 13.41 24.44
C ALA A 62 8.66 13.38 25.56
N PRO A 63 8.85 12.55 26.62
CA PRO A 63 8.01 12.57 27.80
C PRO A 63 8.00 13.97 28.45
N GLY A 64 6.82 14.48 28.78
CA GLY A 64 6.64 15.80 29.37
C GLY A 64 6.56 16.95 28.36
N GLU A 65 6.72 16.68 27.08
CA GLU A 65 6.56 17.67 26.01
C GLU A 65 5.08 17.95 25.74
N TRP A 66 4.74 19.23 25.58
CA TRP A 66 3.41 19.60 25.13
C TRP A 66 3.26 19.40 23.62
N VAL A 67 2.19 18.73 23.22
CA VAL A 67 1.94 18.35 21.83
C VAL A 67 0.68 19.03 21.31
N ALA A 68 0.81 19.77 20.21
CA ALA A 68 -0.34 20.37 19.53
C ALA A 68 -1.09 19.32 18.68
N PRO A 69 -2.41 19.46 18.52
CA PRO A 69 -3.17 18.63 17.60
C PRO A 69 -2.60 18.65 16.18
N GLY A 70 -2.46 17.48 15.55
CA GLY A 70 -1.93 17.34 14.20
C GLY A 70 -0.40 17.19 14.11
N ARG A 71 0.34 17.25 15.22
CA ARG A 71 1.78 16.97 15.23
C ARG A 71 2.05 15.46 15.12
N THR A 72 3.02 15.10 14.31
CA THR A 72 3.51 13.72 14.22
C THR A 72 4.22 13.34 15.52
N LEU A 73 3.84 12.21 16.11
CA LEU A 73 4.44 11.68 17.34
C LEU A 73 5.43 10.56 17.05
N PHE A 74 5.02 9.64 16.19
CA PHE A 74 5.78 8.45 15.80
C PHE A 74 5.59 8.21 14.31
N THR A 75 6.61 7.67 13.67
CA THR A 75 6.52 7.07 12.33
C THR A 75 6.57 5.57 12.49
N LEU A 76 5.53 4.88 12.00
CA LEU A 76 5.39 3.44 12.04
C LEU A 76 5.50 2.88 10.62
N VAL A 77 6.28 1.82 10.47
CA VAL A 77 6.44 1.12 9.19
C VAL A 77 5.97 -0.32 9.34
N ASP A 78 5.11 -0.74 8.40
CA ASP A 78 4.70 -2.13 8.23
C ASP A 78 5.78 -2.83 7.39
N ASP A 79 6.45 -3.80 7.96
CA ASP A 79 7.54 -4.56 7.35
C ASP A 79 7.15 -6.03 7.04
N ASP A 80 5.91 -6.43 7.28
CA ASP A 80 5.39 -7.76 6.99
C ASP A 80 4.00 -7.72 6.32
N PRO A 81 3.89 -8.06 5.03
CA PRO A 81 4.95 -8.50 4.11
C PRO A 81 5.73 -7.34 3.48
N LEU A 82 7.04 -7.50 3.39
CA LEU A 82 7.89 -6.53 2.71
C LEU A 82 7.61 -6.53 1.20
N ARG A 83 7.53 -5.34 0.63
CA ARG A 83 7.25 -5.14 -0.81
C ARG A 83 8.40 -4.41 -1.47
N ILE A 84 8.63 -4.73 -2.74
CA ILE A 84 9.57 -4.02 -3.58
C ILE A 84 8.84 -3.37 -4.75
N GLU A 85 9.21 -2.14 -5.06
CA GLU A 85 8.77 -1.45 -6.27
C GLU A 85 9.80 -1.64 -7.38
N LEU A 86 9.36 -2.21 -8.49
CA LEU A 86 10.16 -2.45 -9.68
C LEU A 86 9.80 -1.43 -10.74
N SER A 87 10.82 -0.77 -11.28
CA SER A 87 10.67 0.15 -12.40
C SER A 87 10.88 -0.62 -13.72
N VAL A 88 9.80 -1.01 -14.38
CA VAL A 88 9.81 -1.82 -15.60
C VAL A 88 9.75 -0.92 -16.82
N PRO A 89 10.75 -0.95 -17.73
CA PRO A 89 10.72 -0.18 -18.96
C PRO A 89 9.52 -0.54 -19.85
N GLU A 90 8.97 0.44 -20.58
CA GLU A 90 7.79 0.29 -21.44
C GLU A 90 7.90 -0.92 -22.40
N ALA A 91 9.09 -1.17 -22.94
CA ALA A 91 9.33 -2.29 -23.86
C ALA A 91 9.09 -3.68 -23.22
N ALA A 92 9.23 -3.80 -21.90
CA ALA A 92 9.08 -5.06 -21.17
C ALA A 92 7.71 -5.22 -20.50
N VAL A 93 6.88 -4.17 -20.48
CA VAL A 93 5.60 -4.15 -19.75
C VAL A 93 4.67 -5.30 -20.18
N ARG A 94 4.60 -5.60 -21.46
CA ARG A 94 3.72 -6.66 -22.00
C ARG A 94 4.10 -8.07 -21.55
N ALA A 95 5.33 -8.25 -21.08
CA ALA A 95 5.84 -9.54 -20.66
C ALA A 95 5.71 -9.77 -19.15
N ILE A 96 5.27 -8.76 -18.40
CA ILE A 96 5.04 -8.86 -16.95
C ILE A 96 3.62 -9.30 -16.69
N GLN A 97 3.48 -10.27 -15.80
CA GLN A 97 2.18 -10.82 -15.38
C GLN A 97 2.08 -10.86 -13.86
N ASN A 98 0.86 -10.80 -13.35
CA ASN A 98 0.61 -11.05 -11.93
C ASN A 98 1.07 -12.49 -11.59
N ASP A 99 1.48 -12.67 -10.34
CA ASP A 99 1.99 -13.93 -9.81
C ASP A 99 3.33 -14.40 -10.41
N GLN A 100 3.97 -13.62 -11.26
CA GLN A 100 5.26 -13.93 -11.83
C GLN A 100 6.35 -13.88 -10.75
N LYS A 101 7.25 -14.87 -10.77
CA LYS A 101 8.40 -14.91 -9.87
C LYS A 101 9.44 -13.87 -10.27
N VAL A 102 10.00 -13.23 -9.27
CA VAL A 102 11.07 -12.24 -9.38
C VAL A 102 12.20 -12.68 -8.47
N GLU A 103 13.39 -12.73 -8.98
CA GLU A 103 14.60 -12.95 -8.19
C GLU A 103 15.25 -11.59 -7.90
N LEU A 104 15.59 -11.37 -6.65
CA LEU A 104 16.15 -10.12 -6.17
C LEU A 104 17.52 -10.35 -5.59
N THR A 105 18.44 -9.43 -5.87
CA THR A 105 19.75 -9.36 -5.22
C THR A 105 19.89 -7.99 -4.58
N ALA A 106 20.00 -7.96 -3.25
CA ALA A 106 20.20 -6.70 -2.54
C ALA A 106 21.63 -6.20 -2.69
N VAL A 107 21.80 -4.92 -2.98
CA VAL A 107 23.12 -4.29 -3.13
C VAL A 107 23.94 -4.43 -1.84
N ALA A 108 23.28 -4.39 -0.68
CA ALA A 108 23.90 -4.54 0.64
C ALA A 108 24.36 -5.98 0.95
N GLN A 109 23.88 -6.98 0.22
CA GLN A 109 24.17 -8.40 0.45
C GLN A 109 24.48 -9.12 -0.88
N PRO A 110 25.60 -8.82 -1.51
CA PRO A 110 25.98 -9.44 -2.78
C PRO A 110 26.16 -10.95 -2.61
N GLY A 111 25.56 -11.73 -3.52
CA GLY A 111 25.58 -13.20 -3.51
C GLY A 111 24.41 -13.87 -2.79
N LYS A 112 23.51 -13.12 -2.16
CA LYS A 112 22.26 -13.63 -1.61
C LYS A 112 21.09 -13.27 -2.53
N THR A 113 20.36 -14.30 -2.95
CA THR A 113 19.18 -14.14 -3.82
C THR A 113 17.92 -14.32 -2.98
N TYR A 114 16.98 -13.42 -3.18
CA TYR A 114 15.66 -13.44 -2.54
C TYR A 114 14.60 -13.69 -3.59
N SER A 115 13.53 -14.36 -3.22
CA SER A 115 12.37 -14.56 -4.06
C SER A 115 11.29 -13.56 -3.73
N ALA A 116 10.67 -13.04 -4.77
CA ALA A 116 9.46 -12.22 -4.66
C ALA A 116 8.45 -12.64 -5.72
N LYS A 117 7.22 -12.21 -5.56
CA LYS A 117 6.12 -12.48 -6.45
C LYS A 117 5.43 -11.20 -6.83
N VAL A 118 5.20 -10.98 -8.14
CA VAL A 118 4.44 -9.81 -8.62
C VAL A 118 3.03 -9.86 -8.07
N THR A 119 2.65 -8.84 -7.30
CA THR A 119 1.33 -8.75 -6.68
C THR A 119 0.47 -7.64 -7.28
N ARG A 120 1.12 -6.62 -7.86
CA ARG A 120 0.40 -5.51 -8.47
C ARG A 120 1.17 -4.92 -9.63
N ILE A 121 0.47 -4.70 -10.72
CA ILE A 121 0.98 -4.01 -11.91
C ILE A 121 0.32 -2.64 -11.96
N GLY A 122 1.11 -1.57 -12.02
CA GLY A 122 0.61 -0.20 -12.11
C GLY A 122 -0.24 0.02 -13.37
N GLY A 123 -1.14 0.97 -13.31
CA GLY A 123 -2.03 1.30 -14.43
C GLY A 123 -1.50 2.40 -15.36
N GLU A 124 -0.34 3.01 -15.04
CA GLU A 124 0.17 4.17 -15.77
C GLU A 124 1.69 4.12 -15.91
N ILE A 125 2.16 4.48 -17.10
CA ILE A 125 3.59 4.66 -17.37
C ILE A 125 3.99 6.06 -16.91
N ASN A 126 4.99 6.15 -16.05
CA ASN A 126 5.47 7.40 -15.49
C ASN A 126 6.28 8.24 -16.51
N LYS A 127 6.68 9.47 -16.10
CA LYS A 127 7.47 10.38 -16.95
C LYS A 127 8.83 9.80 -17.38
N SER A 128 9.36 8.83 -16.66
CA SER A 128 10.60 8.11 -16.98
C SER A 128 10.39 6.94 -17.96
N ARG A 129 9.20 6.81 -18.57
CA ARG A 129 8.80 5.71 -19.45
C ARG A 129 8.92 4.33 -18.81
N ALA A 130 8.61 4.26 -17.54
CA ALA A 130 8.60 3.03 -16.78
C ALA A 130 7.24 2.82 -16.11
N LEU A 131 6.85 1.57 -16.00
CA LEU A 131 5.70 1.11 -15.24
C LEU A 131 6.17 0.69 -13.85
N ILE A 132 5.49 1.11 -12.81
CA ILE A 132 5.77 0.64 -11.45
C ILE A 132 5.02 -0.67 -11.23
N VAL A 133 5.76 -1.70 -10.85
CA VAL A 133 5.26 -3.03 -10.52
C VAL A 133 5.65 -3.33 -9.09
N GLU A 134 4.69 -3.74 -8.27
CA GLU A 134 4.93 -4.16 -6.89
C GLU A 134 5.08 -5.67 -6.83
N ALA A 135 6.11 -6.13 -6.16
CA ALA A 135 6.29 -7.53 -5.84
C ALA A 135 6.46 -7.72 -4.33
N THR A 136 5.78 -8.72 -3.80
CA THR A 136 5.86 -9.08 -2.38
C THR A 136 6.98 -10.09 -2.18
N LEU A 137 7.84 -9.85 -1.21
CA LEU A 137 8.92 -10.75 -0.84
C LEU A 137 8.39 -11.94 -0.04
N ASP A 138 9.13 -13.03 -0.11
CA ASP A 138 8.85 -14.17 0.77
C ASP A 138 9.13 -13.80 2.24
N PRO A 139 8.35 -14.31 3.20
CA PRO A 139 8.36 -13.89 4.62
C PRO A 139 9.69 -14.08 5.36
N GLN A 140 10.66 -14.75 4.80
CA GLN A 140 11.96 -15.06 5.42
C GLN A 140 13.08 -14.13 4.95
N SER A 141 12.73 -12.96 4.38
CA SER A 141 13.75 -12.01 3.96
C SER A 141 14.29 -11.22 5.16
N ASP A 142 15.61 -11.11 5.25
CA ASP A 142 16.31 -10.24 6.22
C ASP A 142 16.59 -8.84 5.64
N LEU A 143 15.83 -8.45 4.64
CA LEU A 143 15.88 -7.13 4.05
C LEU A 143 15.12 -6.11 4.92
N VAL A 144 15.60 -4.89 4.90
CA VAL A 144 15.00 -3.78 5.66
C VAL A 144 14.39 -2.77 4.69
N PRO A 145 13.23 -2.18 5.03
CA PRO A 145 12.63 -1.11 4.23
C PRO A 145 13.62 0.00 3.92
N GLY A 146 13.63 0.49 2.67
CA GLY A 146 14.57 1.50 2.18
C GLY A 146 15.84 0.96 1.54
N MET A 147 16.08 -0.36 1.53
CA MET A 147 17.18 -0.96 0.78
C MET A 147 16.91 -0.97 -0.72
N PHE A 148 17.99 -0.85 -1.50
CA PHE A 148 17.96 -1.03 -2.95
C PHE A 148 18.30 -2.47 -3.33
N ALA A 149 17.54 -3.01 -4.27
CA ALA A 149 17.77 -4.33 -4.82
C ALA A 149 17.69 -4.31 -6.35
N GLU A 150 18.47 -5.18 -6.96
CA GLU A 150 18.38 -5.47 -8.39
C GLU A 150 17.44 -6.66 -8.61
N ALA A 151 16.51 -6.51 -9.54
CA ALA A 151 15.49 -7.51 -9.82
C ALA A 151 15.71 -8.17 -11.17
N HIS A 152 15.69 -9.49 -11.18
CA HIS A 152 15.74 -10.32 -12.37
C HIS A 152 14.39 -10.97 -12.60
N VAL A 153 13.72 -10.56 -13.68
CA VAL A 153 12.41 -11.10 -14.07
C VAL A 153 12.57 -11.90 -15.34
N THR A 154 12.23 -13.19 -15.29
CA THR A 154 12.25 -14.05 -16.48
C THR A 154 10.98 -13.78 -17.30
N ILE A 155 11.12 -13.09 -18.42
CA ILE A 155 9.99 -12.67 -19.27
C ILE A 155 9.68 -13.62 -20.42
N GLY A 156 10.42 -14.71 -20.57
CA GLY A 156 10.19 -15.75 -21.57
C GLY A 156 11.45 -16.55 -21.86
N GLN A 157 11.24 -17.75 -22.36
CA GLN A 157 12.30 -18.59 -22.89
C GLN A 157 12.06 -18.75 -24.40
N THR A 158 12.88 -18.11 -25.21
CA THR A 158 12.85 -18.34 -26.65
C THR A 158 13.97 -19.34 -26.97
N PRO A 159 13.64 -20.55 -27.43
CA PRO A 159 14.65 -21.50 -27.84
C PRO A 159 15.44 -20.91 -29.01
N ARG A 160 16.73 -20.70 -28.81
CA ARG A 160 17.64 -20.27 -29.85
C ARG A 160 18.57 -21.42 -30.21
N PRO A 161 18.77 -21.72 -31.49
CA PRO A 161 19.78 -22.69 -31.89
C PRO A 161 21.15 -22.16 -31.47
N VAL A 162 21.87 -22.93 -30.70
CA VAL A 162 23.23 -22.62 -30.26
C VAL A 162 24.20 -23.49 -31.02
N VAL A 163 25.20 -22.90 -31.62
CA VAL A 163 26.29 -23.59 -32.29
C VAL A 163 27.57 -23.30 -31.53
N PRO A 164 28.48 -24.29 -31.36
CA PRO A 164 29.83 -24.07 -30.81
C PRO A 164 30.53 -22.97 -31.60
N ALA A 165 31.30 -22.12 -30.90
CA ALA A 165 32.05 -21.05 -31.56
C ALA A 165 33.00 -21.55 -32.69
N GLU A 166 33.53 -22.74 -32.49
CA GLU A 166 34.41 -23.45 -33.44
C GLU A 166 33.70 -23.84 -34.76
N ALA A 167 32.35 -23.94 -34.75
CA ALA A 167 31.58 -24.23 -35.93
C ALA A 167 31.28 -22.99 -36.79
N ILE A 168 31.71 -21.81 -36.35
CA ILE A 168 31.49 -20.56 -37.09
C ILE A 168 32.69 -20.30 -37.97
N ALA A 169 32.52 -20.44 -39.29
CA ALA A 169 33.53 -20.05 -40.26
C ALA A 169 33.36 -18.59 -40.66
N GLN A 170 34.42 -17.82 -40.63
CA GLN A 170 34.43 -16.42 -41.07
C GLN A 170 34.98 -16.30 -42.47
N ARG A 171 34.22 -15.74 -43.39
CA ARG A 171 34.62 -15.50 -44.77
C ARG A 171 34.45 -14.02 -45.09
N GLY A 172 35.51 -13.27 -45.03
CA GLY A 172 35.46 -11.81 -45.16
C GLY A 172 34.79 -11.16 -43.95
N LYS A 173 33.74 -10.35 -44.20
CA LYS A 173 32.93 -9.70 -43.15
C LYS A 173 31.73 -10.53 -42.71
N LEU A 174 31.52 -11.72 -43.27
CA LEU A 174 30.36 -12.57 -42.98
C LEU A 174 30.76 -13.77 -42.14
N SER A 175 29.98 -14.01 -41.11
CA SER A 175 30.06 -15.22 -40.27
C SER A 175 29.00 -16.21 -40.72
N HIS A 176 29.36 -17.45 -40.98
CA HIS A 176 28.42 -18.49 -41.38
C HIS A 176 28.75 -19.82 -40.73
N VAL A 177 27.75 -20.68 -40.61
CA VAL A 177 27.91 -22.07 -40.16
C VAL A 177 27.88 -22.95 -41.40
N PRO A 178 28.97 -23.64 -41.75
CA PRO A 178 28.99 -24.54 -42.90
C PRO A 178 27.96 -25.66 -42.73
N GLY A 179 27.14 -25.87 -43.79
CA GLY A 179 26.15 -26.94 -43.79
C GLY A 179 24.81 -26.65 -43.11
N ALA A 180 24.61 -25.46 -42.55
CA ALA A 180 23.35 -25.04 -41.97
C ALA A 180 22.54 -24.21 -43.01
N THR A 181 21.36 -24.68 -43.39
CA THR A 181 20.39 -23.88 -44.12
C THR A 181 19.53 -23.12 -43.09
N LEU A 182 19.84 -21.81 -42.94
CA LEU A 182 19.03 -20.94 -42.10
C LEU A 182 17.80 -20.46 -42.88
N TYR A 183 16.64 -20.95 -42.51
CA TYR A 183 15.37 -20.33 -42.94
C TYR A 183 15.17 -19.08 -42.07
N LEU A 184 15.41 -17.91 -42.63
CA LEU A 184 14.97 -16.65 -42.06
C LEU A 184 13.46 -16.55 -42.22
N GLN A 185 12.71 -16.82 -41.16
CA GLN A 185 11.32 -16.43 -41.04
C GLN A 185 11.30 -14.98 -40.59
N ALA A 186 10.99 -14.05 -41.48
CA ALA A 186 10.69 -12.67 -41.16
C ALA A 186 9.39 -12.63 -40.36
N VAL A 187 9.41 -11.99 -39.19
CA VAL A 187 8.24 -11.60 -38.41
C VAL A 187 7.99 -10.14 -38.66
#